data_af0d175ad5e79104deb2ae0f678eaf43
#
_entry.id   af0d175ad5e79104deb2ae0f678eaf43
#
_cell.length_a   1.000
_cell.length_b   1.000
_cell.length_c   1.000
_cell.angle_alpha   90.00
_cell.angle_beta   90.00
_cell.angle_gamma   90.00
#
_symmetry.space_group_name_H-M   'P 1'
#
loop_
_entity.id
_entity.type
_entity.pdbx_description
1 polymer ?
#
loop_
_entity_poly.entity_id
_entity_poly.type
_entity_poly.pdbx_seq_one_letter_code
_entity_poly.pdbx_strand_id
1 'polypeptide(L)'
;NHDGNDFAILGNSFDGSSEPGIVWVMEDVNGNGLPDDTWYELEGSESFSKGTIHNYEVTYYRPAAPMMNVEWTDNQGGSGVVEHVADYHEQEYYYPQWVKEDSYTLRGKCLKSKSYEENGTWRNPAFEWGYADNASAESLKGENLFDISRAVDATGEPIVFDKVDFVMV
;
A
#
# COMPACT_ATOMS: atom_id res chain seq x y z
N ASN A 1 -19.84 7.73 -15.23
CA ASN A 1 -19.00 8.38 -14.25
C ASN A 1 -19.90 9.18 -13.29
N HIS A 2 -20.08 8.72 -12.07
CA HIS A 2 -20.87 9.40 -11.05
C HIS A 2 -19.92 10.23 -10.18
N ASP A 3 -20.02 11.56 -10.31
CA ASP A 3 -19.28 12.54 -9.48
C ASP A 3 -17.75 12.49 -9.58
N GLY A 4 -17.20 11.95 -10.67
CA GLY A 4 -15.75 11.89 -10.89
C GLY A 4 -15.04 10.73 -10.20
N ASN A 5 -15.74 9.76 -9.59
CA ASN A 5 -15.13 8.56 -9.03
C ASN A 5 -15.70 7.32 -9.72
N ASP A 6 -14.83 6.35 -10.00
CA ASP A 6 -15.18 5.12 -10.71
C ASP A 6 -15.39 3.94 -9.75
N PHE A 7 -14.64 3.90 -8.65
CA PHE A 7 -14.79 2.85 -7.64
C PHE A 7 -14.39 3.33 -6.24
N ALA A 8 -14.66 2.50 -5.24
CA ALA A 8 -14.27 2.70 -3.85
C ALA A 8 -13.57 1.46 -3.31
N ILE A 9 -12.61 1.66 -2.39
CA ILE A 9 -11.97 0.59 -1.62
C ILE A 9 -12.38 0.79 -0.17
N LEU A 10 -13.10 -0.18 0.39
CA LEU A 10 -13.50 -0.15 1.78
C LEU A 10 -12.28 -0.45 2.67
N GLY A 11 -12.09 0.38 3.68
CA GLY A 11 -11.04 0.23 4.68
C GLY A 11 -11.61 0.16 6.09
N ASN A 12 -10.75 -0.02 7.06
CA ASN A 12 -11.09 -0.01 8.48
C ASN A 12 -10.30 1.01 9.29
N SER A 13 -9.59 1.92 8.63
CA SER A 13 -8.87 3.01 9.27
C SER A 13 -9.80 3.90 10.10
N PHE A 14 -9.25 4.52 11.12
CA PHE A 14 -9.93 5.51 11.95
C PHE A 14 -9.00 6.71 12.19
N ASP A 15 -9.53 7.79 12.73
CA ASP A 15 -8.77 9.03 12.89
C ASP A 15 -7.49 8.81 13.74
N GLY A 16 -6.35 9.15 13.14
CA GLY A 16 -5.02 8.91 13.73
C GLY A 16 -4.48 7.48 13.61
N SER A 17 -5.17 6.58 12.90
CA SER A 17 -4.72 5.21 12.63
C SER A 17 -5.01 4.83 11.18
N SER A 18 -4.37 5.53 10.24
CA SER A 18 -4.45 5.25 8.81
C SER A 18 -3.38 4.23 8.40
N GLU A 19 -3.71 3.36 7.45
CA GLU A 19 -2.82 2.35 6.87
C GLU A 19 -2.76 2.52 5.35
N PRO A 20 -2.26 3.68 4.85
CA PRO A 20 -2.43 4.09 3.47
C PRO A 20 -1.72 3.16 2.49
N GLY A 21 -2.49 2.55 1.59
CA GLY A 21 -2.03 1.73 0.48
C GLY A 21 -2.09 2.48 -0.86
N ILE A 22 -1.01 2.38 -1.65
CA ILE A 22 -0.98 2.90 -3.03
C ILE A 22 -1.86 2.02 -3.89
N VAL A 23 -2.69 2.65 -4.74
CA VAL A 23 -3.60 1.95 -5.64
C VAL A 23 -3.05 1.97 -7.06
N TRP A 24 -3.06 0.79 -7.70
CA TRP A 24 -2.64 0.60 -9.07
C TRP A 24 -3.79 0.02 -9.88
N VAL A 25 -3.84 0.40 -11.16
CA VAL A 25 -4.84 -0.11 -12.11
C VAL A 25 -4.14 -0.65 -13.36
N MET A 26 -4.80 -1.61 -14.00
CA MET A 26 -4.31 -2.22 -15.24
C MET A 26 -5.48 -2.54 -16.16
N GLU A 27 -5.31 -2.29 -17.45
CA GLU A 27 -6.15 -2.82 -18.52
C GLU A 27 -5.57 -4.14 -19.02
N ASP A 28 -6.41 -5.17 -19.19
CA ASP A 28 -6.05 -6.42 -19.87
C ASP A 28 -6.01 -6.17 -21.39
N VAL A 29 -4.88 -5.67 -21.86
CA VAL A 29 -4.68 -5.27 -23.28
C VAL A 29 -4.62 -6.49 -24.18
N ASN A 30 -4.05 -7.59 -23.69
CA ASN A 30 -3.88 -8.81 -24.48
C ASN A 30 -5.11 -9.75 -24.42
N GLY A 31 -6.10 -9.47 -23.54
CA GLY A 31 -7.37 -10.18 -23.43
C GLY A 31 -7.26 -11.58 -22.86
N ASN A 32 -6.20 -11.88 -22.08
CA ASN A 32 -5.97 -13.23 -21.54
C ASN A 32 -6.59 -13.45 -20.15
N GLY A 33 -7.13 -12.40 -19.51
CA GLY A 33 -7.73 -12.44 -18.18
C GLY A 33 -6.73 -12.57 -17.03
N LEU A 34 -5.46 -12.25 -17.28
CA LEU A 34 -4.38 -12.32 -16.28
C LEU A 34 -3.82 -10.92 -15.99
N PRO A 35 -3.34 -10.66 -14.75
CA PRO A 35 -2.77 -9.37 -14.37
C PRO A 35 -1.29 -9.26 -14.79
N ASP A 36 -0.99 -9.46 -16.08
CA ASP A 36 0.36 -9.53 -16.63
C ASP A 36 0.71 -8.40 -17.62
N ASP A 37 -0.20 -7.45 -17.82
CA ASP A 37 0.03 -6.23 -18.58
C ASP A 37 0.64 -5.09 -17.72
N THR A 38 0.65 -3.87 -18.22
CA THR A 38 1.28 -2.74 -17.52
C THR A 38 0.39 -2.18 -16.44
N TRP A 39 0.91 -2.10 -15.21
CA TRP A 39 0.30 -1.44 -14.08
C TRP A 39 0.63 0.05 -14.05
N TYR A 40 -0.38 0.88 -13.77
CA TYR A 40 -0.26 2.31 -13.60
C TYR A 40 -0.80 2.73 -12.24
N GLU A 41 -0.07 3.62 -11.56
CA GLU A 41 -0.47 4.15 -10.26
C GLU A 41 -1.62 5.13 -10.43
N LEU A 42 -2.61 5.07 -9.55
CA LEU A 42 -3.53 6.19 -9.35
C LEU A 42 -2.83 7.21 -8.44
N GLU A 43 -2.60 8.41 -8.97
CA GLU A 43 -1.91 9.46 -8.26
C GLU A 43 -2.59 9.76 -6.92
N GLY A 44 -1.78 9.88 -5.87
CA GLY A 44 -2.17 10.37 -4.56
C GLY A 44 -1.38 11.61 -4.16
N SER A 45 -1.76 12.24 -3.06
CA SER A 45 -1.18 13.52 -2.59
C SER A 45 0.34 13.48 -2.39
N GLU A 46 0.91 12.30 -2.16
CA GLU A 46 2.34 12.11 -1.90
C GLU A 46 3.08 11.41 -3.05
N SER A 47 2.43 11.08 -4.17
CA SER A 47 3.03 10.28 -5.25
C SER A 47 4.36 10.83 -5.76
N PHE A 48 4.50 12.16 -5.80
CA PHE A 48 5.71 12.87 -6.26
C PHE A 48 6.28 13.83 -5.20
N SER A 49 5.93 13.65 -3.93
CA SER A 49 6.48 14.44 -2.84
C SER A 49 7.96 14.11 -2.60
N LYS A 50 8.72 15.07 -2.06
CA LYS A 50 10.16 14.89 -1.73
C LYS A 50 10.42 13.79 -0.70
N GLY A 51 9.39 13.35 0.02
CA GLY A 51 9.53 12.33 1.05
C GLY A 51 9.26 10.92 0.54
N THR A 52 8.75 10.78 -0.68
CA THR A 52 8.45 9.49 -1.29
C THR A 52 9.66 8.92 -2.00
N ILE A 53 10.00 7.66 -1.71
CA ILE A 53 11.10 6.94 -2.35
C ILE A 53 10.51 6.10 -3.48
N HIS A 54 10.83 6.43 -4.74
CA HIS A 54 10.19 5.84 -5.92
C HIS A 54 10.65 4.42 -6.25
N ASN A 55 11.88 4.05 -5.97
CA ASN A 55 12.44 2.72 -6.26
C ASN A 55 12.81 2.03 -4.95
N TYR A 56 11.85 1.95 -4.04
CA TYR A 56 12.05 1.31 -2.75
C TYR A 56 11.96 -0.21 -2.89
N GLU A 57 12.91 -0.90 -2.28
CA GLU A 57 12.88 -2.35 -2.15
C GLU A 57 13.08 -2.72 -0.68
N VAL A 58 12.20 -3.57 -0.16
CA VAL A 58 12.31 -4.13 1.19
C VAL A 58 12.29 -5.65 1.10
N THR A 59 13.27 -6.29 1.74
CA THR A 59 13.38 -7.75 1.80
C THR A 59 13.07 -8.23 3.20
N TYR A 60 12.12 -9.12 3.32
CA TYR A 60 11.74 -9.80 4.55
C TYR A 60 12.34 -11.20 4.60
N TYR A 61 12.81 -11.61 5.78
CA TYR A 61 13.48 -12.89 5.99
C TYR A 61 12.59 -13.83 6.81
N ARG A 62 12.54 -15.10 6.40
CA ARG A 62 11.76 -16.13 7.09
C ARG A 62 12.30 -16.36 8.50
N PRO A 63 11.50 -16.25 9.55
CA PRO A 63 11.92 -16.60 10.89
C PRO A 63 12.12 -18.12 11.02
N ALA A 64 13.05 -18.53 11.89
CA ALA A 64 13.40 -19.94 12.09
C ALA A 64 12.31 -20.76 12.79
N ALA A 65 11.37 -20.12 13.50
CA ALA A 65 10.32 -20.78 14.25
C ALA A 65 9.04 -19.89 14.34
N PRO A 66 7.89 -20.49 14.73
CA PRO A 66 6.69 -19.73 15.05
C PRO A 66 6.93 -18.67 16.14
N MET A 67 6.09 -17.65 16.17
CA MET A 67 6.08 -16.58 17.19
C MET A 67 7.37 -15.75 17.25
N MET A 68 8.22 -15.83 16.22
CA MET A 68 9.41 -15.00 16.09
C MET A 68 9.15 -13.77 15.24
N ASN A 69 9.91 -12.71 15.51
CA ASN A 69 9.94 -11.50 14.71
C ASN A 69 10.38 -11.80 13.27
N VAL A 70 9.90 -11.01 12.31
CA VAL A 70 10.34 -11.05 10.93
C VAL A 70 11.38 -9.95 10.71
N GLU A 71 12.62 -10.32 10.43
CA GLU A 71 13.68 -9.38 10.09
C GLU A 71 13.48 -8.83 8.67
N TRP A 72 13.91 -7.60 8.44
CA TRP A 72 13.90 -6.97 7.13
C TRP A 72 15.13 -6.10 6.89
N THR A 73 15.48 -5.94 5.62
CA THR A 73 16.46 -4.96 5.13
C THR A 73 15.88 -4.23 3.92
N ASP A 74 16.38 -3.01 3.63
CA ASP A 74 15.96 -2.26 2.46
C ASP A 74 17.14 -1.78 1.60
N ASN A 75 16.83 -1.25 0.42
CA ASN A 75 17.83 -0.72 -0.50
C ASN A 75 18.31 0.70 -0.15
N GLN A 76 17.83 1.27 0.96
CA GLN A 76 18.31 2.55 1.51
C GLN A 76 19.35 2.35 2.61
N GLY A 77 19.68 1.09 2.94
CA GLY A 77 20.59 0.72 4.02
C GLY A 77 19.92 0.62 5.39
N GLY A 78 18.59 0.61 5.41
CA GLY A 78 17.78 0.35 6.60
C GLY A 78 17.67 -1.14 6.91
N SER A 79 17.43 -1.43 8.18
CA SER A 79 17.09 -2.77 8.66
C SER A 79 16.26 -2.68 9.93
N GLY A 80 15.50 -3.70 10.22
CA GLY A 80 14.68 -3.76 11.42
C GLY A 80 13.95 -5.08 11.57
N VAL A 81 12.92 -5.07 12.39
CA VAL A 81 12.07 -6.23 12.64
C VAL A 81 10.59 -5.82 12.59
N VAL A 82 9.76 -6.71 12.08
CA VAL A 82 8.32 -6.70 12.35
C VAL A 82 8.14 -7.53 13.62
N GLU A 83 7.83 -6.86 14.72
CA GLU A 83 7.67 -7.51 16.02
C GLU A 83 6.43 -8.39 16.03
N HIS A 84 6.58 -9.61 16.56
CA HIS A 84 5.45 -10.49 16.79
C HIS A 84 4.72 -10.08 18.07
N VAL A 85 3.48 -9.59 17.91
CA VAL A 85 2.67 -9.05 19.01
C VAL A 85 1.41 -9.92 19.20
N ALA A 86 1.58 -11.01 19.93
CA ALA A 86 0.52 -12.02 20.12
C ALA A 86 -0.79 -11.46 20.72
N ASP A 87 -0.72 -10.42 21.56
CA ASP A 87 -1.89 -9.82 22.20
C ASP A 87 -2.84 -9.12 21.21
N TYR A 88 -2.34 -8.76 20.03
CA TYR A 88 -3.12 -8.09 18.99
C TYR A 88 -3.34 -8.97 17.75
N HIS A 89 -2.39 -9.87 17.45
CA HIS A 89 -2.42 -10.72 16.27
C HIS A 89 -1.97 -12.13 16.66
N GLU A 90 -2.89 -13.06 16.76
CA GLU A 90 -2.66 -14.42 17.27
C GLU A 90 -1.99 -15.37 16.27
N GLN A 91 -1.83 -14.97 14.96
CA GLN A 91 -1.20 -15.84 13.97
C GLN A 91 0.24 -16.18 14.36
N GLU A 92 0.61 -17.46 14.21
CA GLU A 92 1.94 -17.97 14.57
C GLU A 92 3.07 -17.37 13.73
N TYR A 93 2.76 -16.99 12.47
CA TYR A 93 3.75 -16.45 11.54
C TYR A 93 3.24 -15.17 10.87
N TYR A 94 4.04 -14.12 10.92
CA TYR A 94 3.81 -12.89 10.13
C TYR A 94 4.48 -12.97 8.75
N TYR A 95 5.43 -13.90 8.56
CA TYR A 95 5.97 -14.22 7.25
C TYR A 95 4.95 -15.05 6.46
N PRO A 96 4.60 -14.68 5.21
CA PRO A 96 3.57 -15.38 4.45
C PRO A 96 3.89 -16.86 4.22
N GLN A 97 3.00 -17.75 4.64
CA GLN A 97 3.24 -19.19 4.60
C GLN A 97 3.19 -19.80 3.19
N TRP A 98 2.62 -19.09 2.21
CA TRP A 98 2.63 -19.49 0.80
C TRP A 98 3.95 -19.18 0.09
N VAL A 99 4.75 -18.22 0.55
CA VAL A 99 6.12 -18.00 0.10
C VAL A 99 6.96 -19.18 0.59
N LYS A 100 7.69 -19.86 -0.28
CA LYS A 100 8.49 -21.05 0.07
C LYS A 100 9.97 -20.72 0.27
N GLU A 101 10.41 -19.61 -0.27
CA GLU A 101 11.76 -19.07 -0.18
C GLU A 101 12.07 -18.57 1.24
N ASP A 102 13.35 -18.51 1.60
CA ASP A 102 13.80 -18.00 2.90
C ASP A 102 13.71 -16.47 3.02
N SER A 103 13.46 -15.78 1.91
CA SER A 103 13.19 -14.35 1.87
C SER A 103 12.31 -13.98 0.68
N TYR A 104 11.62 -12.84 0.77
CA TYR A 104 10.96 -12.23 -0.39
C TYR A 104 11.17 -10.72 -0.36
N THR A 105 11.15 -10.11 -1.55
CA THR A 105 11.35 -8.66 -1.72
C THR A 105 10.10 -8.02 -2.31
N LEU A 106 9.59 -7.01 -1.63
CA LEU A 106 8.58 -6.10 -2.18
C LEU A 106 9.28 -4.92 -2.86
N ARG A 107 8.73 -4.49 -4.00
CA ARG A 107 9.24 -3.38 -4.80
C ARG A 107 8.12 -2.40 -5.12
N GLY A 108 8.43 -1.11 -5.09
CA GLY A 108 7.46 -0.08 -5.40
C GLY A 108 7.89 1.29 -4.90
N LYS A 109 6.93 2.05 -4.41
CA LYS A 109 7.15 3.32 -3.73
C LYS A 109 7.01 3.14 -2.22
N CYS A 110 7.80 3.89 -1.47
CA CYS A 110 7.63 4.04 -0.03
C CYS A 110 7.22 5.48 0.27
N LEU A 111 6.02 5.64 0.78
CA LEU A 111 5.50 6.94 1.20
C LEU A 111 6.24 7.41 2.45
N LYS A 112 6.39 8.72 2.59
CA LYS A 112 6.98 9.30 3.81
C LYS A 112 6.12 8.96 5.01
N SER A 113 6.72 8.35 6.04
CA SER A 113 6.02 8.11 7.31
C SER A 113 5.54 9.45 7.92
N LYS A 114 4.29 9.46 8.37
CA LYS A 114 3.68 10.53 9.17
C LYS A 114 3.47 10.09 10.62
N SER A 115 3.88 8.88 10.96
CA SER A 115 3.69 8.31 12.29
C SER A 115 4.45 9.11 13.35
N TYR A 116 3.82 9.32 14.49
CA TYR A 116 4.40 9.95 15.67
C TYR A 116 3.83 9.32 16.93
N GLU A 117 4.56 9.45 18.04
CA GLU A 117 4.11 9.00 19.35
C GLU A 117 3.45 10.15 20.11
N GLU A 118 2.26 9.88 20.66
CA GLU A 118 1.54 10.82 21.53
C GLU A 118 1.07 10.10 22.79
N ASN A 119 1.60 10.48 23.96
CA ASN A 119 1.26 9.90 25.27
C ASN A 119 1.36 8.37 25.32
N GLY A 120 2.42 7.80 24.76
CA GLY A 120 2.65 6.34 24.71
C GLY A 120 1.80 5.60 23.65
N THR A 121 1.12 6.31 22.77
CA THR A 121 0.31 5.75 21.70
C THR A 121 0.85 6.22 20.36
N TRP A 122 1.10 5.30 19.44
CA TRP A 122 1.46 5.63 18.08
C TRP A 122 0.24 6.15 17.32
N ARG A 123 0.45 7.24 16.58
CA ARG A 123 -0.53 7.86 15.69
C ARG A 123 -0.01 7.83 14.26
N ASN A 124 -0.88 7.53 13.32
CA ASN A 124 -0.61 7.61 11.89
C ASN A 124 -1.72 8.39 11.19
N PRO A 125 -1.57 9.72 11.02
CA PRO A 125 -2.59 10.54 10.36
C PRO A 125 -2.72 10.20 8.88
N ALA A 126 -3.93 10.30 8.35
CA ALA A 126 -4.21 10.14 6.92
C ALA A 126 -3.39 11.11 6.05
N PHE A 127 -3.08 10.66 4.83
CA PHE A 127 -2.69 11.54 3.74
C PHE A 127 -3.91 12.31 3.23
N GLU A 128 -3.68 13.31 2.40
CA GLU A 128 -4.76 14.20 1.98
C GLU A 128 -5.77 13.49 1.08
N TRP A 129 -5.30 12.70 0.10
CA TRP A 129 -6.15 11.94 -0.83
C TRP A 129 -5.36 10.87 -1.59
N GLY A 130 -6.07 9.92 -2.23
CA GLY A 130 -5.54 9.02 -3.26
C GLY A 130 -4.98 7.70 -2.74
N TYR A 131 -5.28 7.29 -1.50
CA TYR A 131 -4.80 6.04 -0.92
C TYR A 131 -5.95 5.19 -0.39
N ALA A 132 -5.83 3.88 -0.54
CA ALA A 132 -6.71 2.93 0.13
C ALA A 132 -6.42 2.91 1.63
N ASP A 133 -7.41 2.59 2.44
CA ASP A 133 -7.36 2.50 3.91
C ASP A 133 -6.70 3.71 4.60
N ASN A 134 -6.90 4.86 4.00
CA ASN A 134 -6.29 6.13 4.40
C ASN A 134 -7.25 7.02 5.17
N ALA A 135 -8.42 7.26 4.59
CA ALA A 135 -9.43 8.09 5.22
C ALA A 135 -10.23 7.29 6.25
N SER A 136 -10.52 7.96 7.37
CA SER A 136 -11.33 7.38 8.45
C SER A 136 -12.69 6.89 7.95
N ALA A 137 -13.09 5.70 8.37
CA ALA A 137 -14.41 5.15 8.13
C ALA A 137 -15.56 6.08 8.57
N GLU A 138 -15.34 6.89 9.59
CA GLU A 138 -16.32 7.89 10.06
C GLU A 138 -16.46 9.06 9.07
N SER A 139 -15.34 9.55 8.51
CA SER A 139 -15.33 10.72 7.63
C SER A 139 -15.83 10.38 6.21
N LEU A 140 -15.51 9.21 5.68
CA LEU A 140 -15.91 8.75 4.35
C LEU A 140 -16.79 7.50 4.38
N LYS A 141 -17.41 7.19 5.53
CA LYS A 141 -18.23 5.98 5.71
C LYS A 141 -17.48 4.68 5.35
N GLY A 142 -16.17 4.65 5.59
CA GLY A 142 -15.29 3.54 5.24
C GLY A 142 -14.91 3.45 3.76
N GLU A 143 -15.23 4.47 2.99
CA GLU A 143 -14.96 4.49 1.54
C GLU A 143 -13.77 5.39 1.23
N ASN A 144 -12.81 4.87 0.46
CA ASN A 144 -11.78 5.64 -0.20
C ASN A 144 -12.10 5.62 -1.70
N LEU A 145 -12.33 6.79 -2.27
CA LEU A 145 -12.89 6.97 -3.62
C LEU A 145 -11.77 7.19 -4.63
N PHE A 146 -11.86 6.50 -5.77
CA PHE A 146 -10.84 6.52 -6.82
C PHE A 146 -11.44 6.82 -8.18
N ASP A 147 -10.69 7.61 -8.96
CA ASP A 147 -11.00 7.99 -10.34
C ASP A 147 -9.83 7.50 -11.22
N ILE A 148 -10.14 6.67 -12.22
CA ILE A 148 -9.11 6.12 -13.15
C ILE A 148 -8.45 7.20 -14.02
N SER A 149 -9.06 8.38 -14.13
CA SER A 149 -8.45 9.52 -14.83
C SER A 149 -7.20 10.08 -14.12
N ARG A 150 -6.95 9.66 -12.88
CA ARG A 150 -5.73 9.99 -12.11
C ARG A 150 -4.58 9.00 -12.35
N ALA A 151 -4.72 8.07 -13.29
CA ALA A 151 -3.65 7.14 -13.62
C ALA A 151 -2.43 7.87 -14.21
N VAL A 152 -1.26 7.53 -13.71
CA VAL A 152 0.02 8.11 -14.15
C VAL A 152 1.06 7.02 -14.40
N ASP A 153 2.00 7.33 -15.28
CA ASP A 153 3.18 6.49 -15.46
C ASP A 153 4.27 6.76 -14.39
N ALA A 154 5.39 6.08 -14.49
CA ALA A 154 6.49 6.21 -13.53
C ALA A 154 7.13 7.61 -13.51
N THR A 155 6.89 8.45 -14.51
CA THR A 155 7.38 9.83 -14.60
C THR A 155 6.36 10.87 -14.16
N GLY A 156 5.11 10.44 -13.90
CA GLY A 156 4.00 11.30 -13.52
C GLY A 156 3.19 11.83 -14.71
N GLU A 157 3.44 11.30 -15.92
CA GLU A 157 2.64 11.68 -17.08
C GLU A 157 1.29 10.96 -17.05
N PRO A 158 0.18 11.67 -17.30
CA PRO A 158 -1.15 11.09 -17.26
C PRO A 158 -1.35 9.97 -18.28
N ILE A 159 -2.01 8.91 -17.84
CA ILE A 159 -2.45 7.78 -18.67
C ILE A 159 -3.97 7.85 -18.81
N VAL A 160 -4.46 7.72 -20.01
CA VAL A 160 -5.90 7.73 -20.29
C VAL A 160 -6.41 6.31 -20.47
N PHE A 161 -7.34 5.91 -19.63
CA PHE A 161 -8.07 4.65 -19.70
C PHE A 161 -9.52 4.87 -20.09
N ASP A 162 -10.04 4.05 -21.00
CA ASP A 162 -11.48 3.90 -21.20
C ASP A 162 -12.10 2.91 -20.18
N LYS A 163 -11.29 1.95 -19.74
CA LYS A 163 -11.64 0.96 -18.71
C LYS A 163 -10.40 0.48 -17.98
N VAL A 164 -10.60 -0.12 -16.82
CA VAL A 164 -9.59 -0.94 -16.12
C VAL A 164 -10.20 -2.30 -15.81
N ASP A 165 -9.38 -3.36 -15.87
CA ASP A 165 -9.81 -4.73 -15.64
C ASP A 165 -9.32 -5.25 -14.28
N PHE A 166 -8.21 -4.69 -13.76
CA PHE A 166 -7.62 -5.10 -12.49
C PHE A 166 -7.26 -3.90 -11.62
N VAL A 167 -7.42 -4.08 -10.31
CA VAL A 167 -7.01 -3.14 -9.26
C VAL A 167 -6.10 -3.87 -8.27
N MET A 168 -5.02 -3.23 -7.86
CA MET A 168 -4.06 -3.71 -6.87
C MET A 168 -3.84 -2.64 -5.79
N VAL A 169 -3.70 -3.07 -4.54
CA VAL A 169 -3.31 -2.24 -3.39
C VAL A 169 -2.06 -2.80 -2.75
#